data_952e3b2db0a1f1850aee7323c6e84bb3
#
_entry.id   952e3b2db0a1f1850aee7323c6e84bb3
#
_cell.length_a   1.000
_cell.length_b   1.000
_cell.length_c   1.000
_cell.angle_alpha   90.00
_cell.angle_beta   90.00
_cell.angle_gamma   90.00
#
_symmetry.space_group_name_H-M   'P 1'
#
loop_
_entity.id
_entity.type
_entity.pdbx_description
1 polymer ?
#
loop_
_entity_poly.entity_id
_entity_poly.type
_entity_poly.pdbx_seq_one_letter_code
_entity_poly.pdbx_strand_id
1 'polypeptide(L)'
;ATFMSGATPAMDGIVGNEWYDRESGKRVTSVSDDKIKLLGGREGATGMSPHRLVGTTVGDEMKLASGGKAKVIGISYKDRSAILPSGKRPNGAYWFNAETGNFVSSTYYFEDLPAWVKAFNHDRHCGAYFGKTWERLLPEGIYQRSEPDDAAYEKSPYDRRFPYTINGGEEKPGRKLYNQFEASPFANEHLVNFAKAAIENEGLGA
;
A
#
# COMPACT_ATOMS: atom_id res chain seq x y z
N ALA A 1 -1.01 -9.14 9.89
CA ALA A 1 -0.94 -9.00 11.36
C ALA A 1 -0.03 -10.08 11.96
N THR A 2 -0.37 -11.34 11.88
CA THR A 2 0.30 -12.49 12.52
C THR A 2 1.83 -12.48 12.43
N PHE A 3 2.41 -12.19 11.28
CA PHE A 3 3.88 -12.17 11.08
C PHE A 3 4.60 -11.20 12.03
N MET A 4 4.03 -10.03 12.28
CA MET A 4 4.66 -8.99 13.11
C MET A 4 4.14 -8.96 14.55
N SER A 5 3.00 -9.57 14.84
CA SER A 5 2.45 -9.70 16.19
C SER A 5 2.90 -10.99 16.89
N GLY A 6 3.32 -12.00 16.14
CA GLY A 6 3.59 -13.34 16.67
C GLY A 6 2.32 -14.07 17.17
N ALA A 7 1.14 -13.50 16.95
CA ALA A 7 -0.13 -14.00 17.43
C ALA A 7 -0.96 -14.63 16.31
N THR A 8 -1.80 -15.61 16.62
CA THR A 8 -2.75 -16.16 15.66
C THR A 8 -3.92 -15.19 15.41
N PRO A 9 -4.68 -15.31 14.32
CA PRO A 9 -5.86 -14.48 14.05
C PRO A 9 -6.88 -14.46 15.20
N ALA A 10 -7.03 -15.55 15.93
CA ALA A 10 -7.91 -15.63 17.11
C ALA A 10 -7.43 -14.75 18.26
N MET A 11 -6.12 -14.48 18.35
CA MET A 11 -5.50 -13.65 19.39
C MET A 11 -5.34 -12.20 18.95
N ASP A 12 -4.94 -11.96 17.68
CA ASP A 12 -4.70 -10.61 17.18
C ASP A 12 -5.96 -9.92 16.61
N GLY A 13 -7.09 -10.65 16.52
CA GLY A 13 -8.39 -10.14 16.10
C GLY A 13 -8.55 -9.95 14.58
N ILE A 14 -7.51 -10.22 13.78
CA ILE A 14 -7.52 -10.02 12.33
C ILE A 14 -7.76 -11.34 11.61
N VAL A 15 -9.02 -11.71 11.49
CA VAL A 15 -9.44 -13.02 10.93
C VAL A 15 -9.39 -13.09 9.39
N GLY A 16 -9.26 -11.95 8.72
CA GLY A 16 -9.21 -11.86 7.26
C GLY A 16 -9.00 -10.44 6.77
N ASN A 17 -9.02 -10.25 5.44
CA ASN A 17 -8.94 -8.93 4.84
C ASN A 17 -10.24 -8.14 5.06
N GLU A 18 -11.36 -8.84 5.06
CA GLU A 18 -12.70 -8.31 5.28
C GLU A 18 -13.61 -9.38 5.89
N TRP A 19 -14.62 -8.96 6.64
CA TRP A 19 -15.65 -9.83 7.19
C TRP A 19 -16.95 -9.07 7.44
N TYR A 20 -18.01 -9.81 7.73
CA TYR A 20 -19.26 -9.23 8.18
C TYR A 20 -19.20 -9.03 9.70
N ASP A 21 -19.28 -7.78 10.12
CA ASP A 21 -19.34 -7.42 11.54
C ASP A 21 -20.79 -7.52 12.01
N ARG A 22 -21.02 -8.41 12.98
CA ARG A 22 -22.38 -8.70 13.48
C ARG A 22 -22.96 -7.59 14.35
N GLU A 23 -22.11 -6.80 15.00
CA GLU A 23 -22.55 -5.70 15.87
C GLU A 23 -23.02 -4.51 15.00
N SER A 24 -22.24 -4.11 14.04
CA SER A 24 -22.60 -3.00 13.15
C SER A 24 -23.55 -3.40 12.02
N GLY A 25 -23.72 -4.70 11.75
CA GLY A 25 -24.50 -5.21 10.63
C GLY A 25 -23.89 -4.88 9.26
N LYS A 26 -22.59 -4.62 9.19
CA LYS A 26 -21.90 -4.17 7.97
C LYS A 26 -20.72 -5.07 7.61
N ARG A 27 -20.35 -5.05 6.34
CA ARG A 27 -19.06 -5.56 5.90
C ARG A 27 -17.97 -4.54 6.26
N VAL A 28 -16.94 -5.00 6.93
CA VAL A 28 -15.79 -4.17 7.36
C VAL A 28 -14.49 -4.77 6.81
N THR A 29 -13.48 -3.93 6.61
CA THR A 29 -12.12 -4.40 6.32
C THR A 29 -11.30 -4.44 7.61
N SER A 30 -10.19 -5.15 7.57
CA SER A 30 -9.28 -5.27 8.72
C SER A 30 -8.74 -3.93 9.25
N VAL A 31 -8.81 -2.86 8.45
CA VAL A 31 -8.28 -1.53 8.80
C VAL A 31 -9.28 -0.39 8.60
N SER A 32 -10.51 -0.64 8.10
CA SER A 32 -11.51 0.43 7.94
C SER A 32 -11.90 1.03 9.28
N ASP A 33 -11.96 2.36 9.36
CA ASP A 33 -12.29 3.10 10.58
C ASP A 33 -13.11 4.35 10.23
N ASP A 34 -14.41 4.32 10.51
CA ASP A 34 -15.35 5.37 10.15
C ASP A 34 -15.10 6.69 10.92
N LYS A 35 -14.28 6.66 11.99
CA LYS A 35 -13.92 7.84 12.79
C LYS A 35 -12.70 8.58 12.23
N ILE A 36 -12.01 8.00 11.28
CA ILE A 36 -10.74 8.47 10.73
C ILE A 36 -10.95 8.98 9.30
N LYS A 37 -10.26 10.06 8.93
CA LYS A 37 -10.28 10.62 7.57
C LYS A 37 -9.02 10.22 6.81
N LEU A 38 -9.17 10.02 5.51
CA LEU A 38 -8.04 9.80 4.60
C LEU A 38 -7.33 11.14 4.34
N LEU A 39 -6.00 11.14 4.39
CA LEU A 39 -5.15 12.29 4.07
C LEU A 39 -4.44 12.07 2.72
N GLY A 40 -4.54 13.03 1.81
CA GLY A 40 -3.93 12.95 0.46
C GLY A 40 -4.77 12.20 -0.58
N GLY A 41 -5.95 11.71 -0.20
CA GLY A 41 -6.94 11.10 -1.10
C GLY A 41 -8.05 12.08 -1.47
N ARG A 42 -9.20 11.52 -1.90
CA ARG A 42 -10.39 12.33 -2.18
C ARG A 42 -10.92 12.96 -0.88
N GLU A 43 -11.37 14.21 -0.97
CA GLU A 43 -11.97 14.92 0.15
C GLU A 43 -13.17 14.16 0.73
N GLY A 44 -13.24 14.07 2.05
CA GLY A 44 -14.30 13.36 2.77
C GLY A 44 -14.18 11.83 2.76
N ALA A 45 -13.14 11.26 2.15
CA ALA A 45 -12.95 9.82 2.16
C ALA A 45 -12.63 9.30 3.57
N THR A 46 -13.24 8.16 3.93
CA THR A 46 -12.97 7.44 5.17
C THR A 46 -11.53 6.94 5.20
N GLY A 47 -10.86 7.10 6.34
CA GLY A 47 -9.50 6.64 6.54
C GLY A 47 -9.43 5.22 7.10
N MET A 48 -8.20 4.82 7.42
CA MET A 48 -7.86 3.49 7.93
C MET A 48 -7.01 3.64 9.19
N SER A 49 -7.16 2.68 10.10
CA SER A 49 -6.37 2.60 11.33
C SER A 49 -6.18 1.15 11.80
N PRO A 50 -5.26 0.87 12.71
CA PRO A 50 -5.08 -0.46 13.29
C PRO A 50 -6.06 -0.76 14.43
N HIS A 51 -7.18 -0.06 14.60
CA HIS A 51 -8.05 -0.13 15.77
C HIS A 51 -8.60 -1.54 16.06
N ARG A 52 -8.73 -2.39 15.01
CA ARG A 52 -9.17 -3.79 15.16
C ARG A 52 -8.06 -4.75 15.56
N LEU A 53 -6.79 -4.33 15.46
CA LEU A 53 -5.66 -5.15 15.88
C LEU A 53 -5.68 -5.28 17.42
N VAL A 54 -5.70 -6.49 17.92
CA VAL A 54 -5.55 -6.79 19.37
C VAL A 54 -4.07 -7.11 19.64
N GLY A 55 -3.54 -6.65 20.79
CA GLY A 55 -2.13 -6.83 21.13
C GLY A 55 -1.19 -5.83 20.46
N THR A 56 0.07 -6.19 20.38
CA THR A 56 1.19 -5.38 19.92
C THR A 56 1.91 -6.04 18.74
N THR A 57 2.75 -5.29 18.06
CA THR A 57 3.68 -5.79 17.05
C THR A 57 5.12 -5.57 17.48
N VAL A 58 6.07 -6.16 16.76
CA VAL A 58 7.51 -5.90 16.98
C VAL A 58 7.80 -4.40 16.99
N GLY A 59 7.14 -3.60 16.12
CA GLY A 59 7.30 -2.15 16.08
C GLY A 59 6.83 -1.46 17.38
N ASP A 60 5.69 -1.88 17.92
CA ASP A 60 5.18 -1.38 19.20
C ASP A 60 6.13 -1.72 20.35
N GLU A 61 6.63 -2.96 20.40
CA GLU A 61 7.56 -3.44 21.45
C GLU A 61 8.92 -2.71 21.36
N MET A 62 9.45 -2.46 20.15
CA MET A 62 10.66 -1.66 19.96
C MET A 62 10.49 -0.24 20.50
N LYS A 63 9.35 0.39 20.28
CA LYS A 63 9.04 1.73 20.83
C LYS A 63 8.93 1.68 22.34
N LEU A 64 8.29 0.67 22.89
CA LEU A 64 8.18 0.49 24.35
C LEU A 64 9.56 0.29 24.99
N ALA A 65 10.36 -0.63 24.48
CA ALA A 65 11.69 -0.94 24.98
C ALA A 65 12.67 0.24 24.90
N SER A 66 12.52 1.09 23.88
CA SER A 66 13.36 2.29 23.68
C SER A 66 12.85 3.53 24.41
N GLY A 67 11.77 3.44 25.19
CA GLY A 67 11.14 4.62 25.80
C GLY A 67 10.59 5.60 24.74
N GLY A 68 10.09 5.10 23.63
CA GLY A 68 9.53 5.89 22.54
C GLY A 68 10.55 6.43 21.52
N LYS A 69 11.84 6.15 21.67
CA LYS A 69 12.91 6.64 20.77
C LYS A 69 12.95 5.92 19.43
N ALA A 70 12.60 4.63 19.38
CA ALA A 70 12.56 3.89 18.14
C ALA A 70 11.54 4.49 17.16
N LYS A 71 11.95 4.61 15.90
CA LYS A 71 11.09 5.08 14.81
C LYS A 71 10.56 3.89 14.02
N VAL A 72 9.25 3.88 13.78
CA VAL A 72 8.55 2.84 13.04
C VAL A 72 7.68 3.50 11.99
N ILE A 73 7.90 3.15 10.72
CA ILE A 73 7.13 3.64 9.59
C ILE A 73 6.62 2.44 8.79
N GLY A 74 5.32 2.41 8.52
CA GLY A 74 4.69 1.41 7.65
C GLY A 74 4.55 1.93 6.23
N ILE A 75 5.03 1.18 5.23
CA ILE A 75 4.94 1.56 3.81
C ILE A 75 4.51 0.35 2.98
N SER A 76 3.46 0.50 2.19
CA SER A 76 3.03 -0.54 1.25
C SER A 76 2.09 0.03 0.18
N TYR A 77 1.85 -0.74 -0.89
CA TYR A 77 0.75 -0.43 -1.82
C TYR A 77 -0.62 -0.66 -1.19
N LYS A 78 -0.76 -1.68 -0.33
CA LYS A 78 -2.02 -1.99 0.35
C LYS A 78 -2.05 -1.36 1.75
N ASP A 79 -3.16 -0.72 2.08
CA ASP A 79 -3.44 -0.11 3.40
C ASP A 79 -3.13 -1.06 4.56
N ARG A 80 -3.74 -2.25 4.59
CA ARG A 80 -3.54 -3.25 5.63
C ARG A 80 -2.10 -3.75 5.76
N SER A 81 -1.36 -3.73 4.65
CA SER A 81 0.05 -4.16 4.63
C SER A 81 1.00 -3.08 5.15
N ALA A 82 0.62 -1.81 5.08
CA ALA A 82 1.32 -0.71 5.74
C ALA A 82 0.94 -0.62 7.22
N ILE A 83 -0.35 -0.73 7.53
CA ILE A 83 -0.92 -0.43 8.85
C ILE A 83 -0.68 -1.55 9.87
N LEU A 84 -1.13 -2.79 9.55
CA LEU A 84 -1.13 -3.87 10.53
C LEU A 84 0.28 -4.31 10.96
N PRO A 85 1.29 -4.43 10.07
CA PRO A 85 2.65 -4.79 10.49
C PRO A 85 3.33 -3.72 11.33
N SER A 86 3.01 -2.44 11.12
CA SER A 86 3.61 -1.33 11.88
C SER A 86 3.03 -1.16 13.29
N GLY A 87 1.91 -1.80 13.58
CA GLY A 87 1.31 -1.80 14.91
C GLY A 87 0.41 -0.62 15.20
N LYS A 88 0.20 -0.37 16.48
CA LYS A 88 -0.73 0.65 16.98
C LYS A 88 -0.09 2.03 17.15
N ARG A 89 1.21 2.10 17.34
CA ARG A 89 1.93 3.35 17.62
C ARG A 89 3.14 3.62 16.74
N PRO A 90 3.06 3.38 15.41
CA PRO A 90 4.14 3.79 14.53
C PRO A 90 4.24 5.33 14.47
N ASN A 91 5.33 5.83 13.93
CA ASN A 91 5.48 7.26 13.61
C ASN A 91 4.62 7.66 12.40
N GLY A 92 4.28 6.69 11.55
CA GLY A 92 3.37 6.85 10.43
C GLY A 92 3.13 5.57 9.66
N ALA A 93 2.07 5.55 8.87
CA ALA A 93 1.83 4.50 7.89
C ALA A 93 1.34 5.15 6.58
N TYR A 94 1.91 4.71 5.47
CA TYR A 94 1.64 5.25 4.14
C TYR A 94 1.28 4.12 3.18
N TRP A 95 0.26 4.34 2.37
CA TRP A 95 -0.15 3.38 1.35
C TRP A 95 -0.58 4.09 0.07
N PHE A 96 -0.59 3.33 -1.02
CA PHE A 96 -0.97 3.86 -2.32
C PHE A 96 -2.49 3.96 -2.46
N ASN A 97 -2.97 5.04 -3.06
CA ASN A 97 -4.37 5.25 -3.39
C ASN A 97 -4.56 5.26 -4.92
N ALA A 98 -5.15 4.19 -5.44
CA ALA A 98 -5.39 4.04 -6.87
C ALA A 98 -6.49 4.97 -7.44
N GLU A 99 -7.19 5.75 -6.60
CA GLU A 99 -8.10 6.79 -7.09
C GLU A 99 -7.34 8.05 -7.51
N THR A 100 -6.26 8.37 -6.80
CA THR A 100 -5.48 9.59 -7.01
C THR A 100 -4.09 9.35 -7.58
N GLY A 101 -3.57 8.12 -7.52
CA GLY A 101 -2.20 7.79 -7.91
C GLY A 101 -1.13 8.26 -6.91
N ASN A 102 -1.52 8.59 -5.70
CA ASN A 102 -0.68 9.15 -4.65
C ASN A 102 -0.43 8.16 -3.51
N PHE A 103 0.65 8.37 -2.77
CA PHE A 103 0.76 7.84 -1.41
C PHE A 103 -0.08 8.70 -0.45
N VAL A 104 -0.83 8.03 0.39
CA VAL A 104 -1.77 8.62 1.35
C VAL A 104 -1.52 8.11 2.76
N SER A 105 -2.15 8.75 3.74
CA SER A 105 -2.17 8.34 5.14
C SER A 105 -3.55 8.59 5.74
N SER A 106 -3.67 8.64 7.06
CA SER A 106 -4.93 8.98 7.72
C SER A 106 -4.74 9.87 8.95
N THR A 107 -5.86 10.43 9.41
CA THR A 107 -5.87 11.24 10.64
C THR A 107 -5.62 10.45 11.93
N TYR A 108 -5.43 9.14 11.83
CA TYR A 108 -4.90 8.33 12.92
C TYR A 108 -3.44 8.64 13.23
N TYR A 109 -2.66 8.96 12.19
CA TYR A 109 -1.21 9.17 12.29
C TYR A 109 -0.83 10.66 12.30
N PHE A 110 -1.56 11.50 11.56
CA PHE A 110 -1.19 12.90 11.30
C PHE A 110 -2.42 13.79 11.29
N GLU A 111 -2.25 15.07 11.64
CA GLU A 111 -3.28 16.09 11.42
C GLU A 111 -3.41 16.45 9.93
N ASP A 112 -2.28 16.49 9.21
CA ASP A 112 -2.19 16.70 7.77
C ASP A 112 -1.06 15.84 7.19
N LEU A 113 -1.12 15.57 5.88
CA LEU A 113 -0.11 14.77 5.20
C LEU A 113 1.26 15.47 5.28
N PRO A 114 2.34 14.80 5.72
CA PRO A 114 3.67 15.40 5.83
C PRO A 114 4.12 16.08 4.54
N ALA A 115 4.81 17.20 4.67
CA ALA A 115 5.25 18.02 3.53
C ALA A 115 6.08 17.24 2.52
N TRP A 116 6.96 16.36 2.99
CA TRP A 116 7.77 15.52 2.11
C TRP A 116 6.94 14.51 1.30
N VAL A 117 5.83 14.01 1.86
CA VAL A 117 4.90 13.12 1.13
C VAL A 117 4.15 13.89 0.06
N LYS A 118 3.71 15.11 0.36
CA LYS A 118 3.08 16.00 -0.62
C LYS A 118 4.03 16.31 -1.77
N ALA A 119 5.30 16.63 -1.46
CA ALA A 119 6.35 16.85 -2.46
C ALA A 119 6.61 15.60 -3.31
N PHE A 120 6.75 14.42 -2.68
CA PHE A 120 6.92 13.16 -3.41
C PHE A 120 5.76 12.89 -4.36
N ASN A 121 4.53 13.05 -3.91
CA ASN A 121 3.33 12.86 -4.73
C ASN A 121 3.27 13.82 -5.93
N HIS A 122 3.75 15.06 -5.75
CA HIS A 122 3.83 16.04 -6.82
C HIS A 122 4.95 15.71 -7.82
N ASP A 123 6.17 15.44 -7.33
CA ASP A 123 7.37 15.34 -8.16
C ASP A 123 7.53 13.96 -8.82
N ARG A 124 6.97 12.92 -8.20
CA ARG A 124 7.12 11.52 -8.60
C ARG A 124 5.78 10.80 -8.76
N HIS A 125 4.76 11.51 -9.21
CA HIS A 125 3.43 10.93 -9.41
C HIS A 125 3.47 9.76 -10.39
N CYS A 126 2.74 8.67 -10.07
CA CYS A 126 2.72 7.46 -10.90
C CYS A 126 2.17 7.68 -12.32
N GLY A 127 1.49 8.79 -12.58
CA GLY A 127 1.08 9.21 -13.92
C GLY A 127 2.23 9.39 -14.91
N ALA A 128 3.46 9.60 -14.43
CA ALA A 128 4.68 9.66 -15.25
C ALA A 128 5.03 8.31 -15.93
N TYR A 129 4.42 7.23 -15.51
CA TYR A 129 4.57 5.91 -16.13
C TYR A 129 3.58 5.66 -17.27
N PHE A 130 2.70 6.62 -17.58
CA PHE A 130 1.77 6.53 -18.71
C PHE A 130 2.53 6.29 -20.03
N GLY A 131 2.11 5.28 -20.77
CA GLY A 131 2.73 4.90 -22.06
C GLY A 131 4.00 4.07 -21.95
N LYS A 132 4.51 3.81 -20.73
CA LYS A 132 5.65 2.89 -20.56
C LYS A 132 5.24 1.46 -20.90
N THR A 133 6.20 0.72 -21.43
CA THR A 133 6.02 -0.68 -21.80
C THR A 133 6.71 -1.59 -20.78
N TRP A 134 5.99 -2.60 -20.32
CA TRP A 134 6.53 -3.70 -19.54
C TRP A 134 6.79 -4.88 -20.47
N GLU A 135 8.05 -5.19 -20.68
CA GLU A 135 8.53 -6.26 -21.53
C GLU A 135 8.97 -7.47 -20.70
N ARG A 136 9.11 -8.62 -21.36
CA ARG A 136 9.75 -9.79 -20.74
C ARG A 136 11.20 -9.49 -20.39
N LEU A 137 11.62 -9.85 -19.18
CA LEU A 137 12.96 -9.59 -18.66
C LEU A 137 14.02 -10.55 -19.25
N LEU A 138 13.63 -11.81 -19.49
CA LEU A 138 14.53 -12.88 -19.88
C LEU A 138 14.40 -13.23 -21.37
N PRO A 139 15.41 -13.87 -21.98
CA PRO A 139 15.29 -14.37 -23.34
C PRO A 139 14.12 -15.32 -23.53
N GLU A 140 13.49 -15.31 -24.71
CA GLU A 140 12.28 -16.07 -25.04
C GLU A 140 12.37 -17.56 -24.70
N GLY A 141 13.53 -18.21 -24.95
CA GLY A 141 13.74 -19.63 -24.66
C GLY A 141 13.56 -20.03 -23.18
N ILE A 142 13.67 -19.07 -22.26
CA ILE A 142 13.45 -19.34 -20.82
C ILE A 142 11.96 -19.53 -20.53
N TYR A 143 11.11 -18.76 -21.21
CA TYR A 143 9.65 -18.79 -21.02
C TYR A 143 8.99 -20.03 -21.61
N GLN A 144 9.66 -20.75 -22.51
CA GLN A 144 9.15 -22.03 -23.05
C GLN A 144 8.95 -23.13 -22.00
N ARG A 145 9.45 -22.93 -20.79
CA ARG A 145 9.26 -23.83 -19.63
C ARG A 145 8.00 -23.53 -18.83
N SER A 146 7.29 -22.47 -19.19
CA SER A 146 6.04 -22.02 -18.55
C SER A 146 4.86 -22.28 -19.48
N GLU A 147 3.65 -22.03 -18.98
CA GLU A 147 2.45 -21.97 -19.80
C GLU A 147 2.56 -20.93 -20.92
N PRO A 148 1.82 -21.09 -22.02
CA PRO A 148 1.78 -20.10 -23.09
C PRO A 148 1.36 -18.72 -22.56
N ASP A 149 1.94 -17.65 -23.14
CA ASP A 149 1.67 -16.26 -22.79
C ASP A 149 0.20 -15.82 -23.00
N ASP A 150 -0.55 -16.50 -23.84
CA ASP A 150 -1.97 -16.22 -24.12
C ASP A 150 -2.87 -17.26 -23.46
N ALA A 151 -2.94 -17.24 -22.15
CA ALA A 151 -3.80 -18.16 -21.41
C ALA A 151 -5.19 -17.55 -21.16
N ALA A 152 -6.24 -18.24 -21.61
CA ALA A 152 -7.62 -17.75 -21.55
C ALA A 152 -8.16 -17.55 -20.11
N TYR A 153 -7.54 -18.18 -19.12
CA TYR A 153 -7.89 -18.06 -17.71
C TYR A 153 -7.25 -16.86 -17.01
N GLU A 154 -6.27 -16.22 -17.64
CA GLU A 154 -5.62 -15.04 -17.07
C GLU A 154 -6.58 -13.85 -16.97
N LYS A 155 -6.71 -13.33 -15.75
CA LYS A 155 -7.47 -12.11 -15.45
C LYS A 155 -6.48 -11.04 -15.02
N SER A 156 -6.09 -10.22 -15.97
CA SER A 156 -5.13 -9.13 -15.75
C SER A 156 -5.76 -7.79 -16.14
N PRO A 157 -5.35 -6.68 -15.54
CA PRO A 157 -5.68 -5.35 -16.04
C PRO A 157 -4.97 -5.01 -17.36
N TYR A 158 -4.16 -5.94 -17.87
CA TYR A 158 -3.43 -5.86 -19.14
C TYR A 158 -4.07 -6.76 -20.19
N ASP A 159 -3.59 -6.66 -21.45
CA ASP A 159 -3.74 -7.73 -22.41
C ASP A 159 -3.13 -9.03 -21.88
N ARG A 160 -3.47 -10.16 -22.50
CA ARG A 160 -2.96 -11.49 -22.09
C ARG A 160 -1.55 -11.79 -22.59
N ARG A 161 -0.99 -10.92 -23.45
CA ARG A 161 0.31 -11.11 -24.09
C ARG A 161 1.26 -9.96 -23.84
N PHE A 162 2.51 -10.29 -23.57
CA PHE A 162 3.59 -9.31 -23.60
C PHE A 162 3.85 -8.77 -25.01
N PRO A 163 4.29 -7.49 -25.16
CA PRO A 163 4.53 -6.52 -24.09
C PRO A 163 3.24 -5.84 -23.59
N TYR A 164 3.23 -5.41 -22.33
CA TYR A 164 2.10 -4.67 -21.76
C TYR A 164 2.36 -3.17 -21.76
N THR A 165 1.45 -2.39 -22.31
CA THR A 165 1.51 -0.92 -22.23
C THR A 165 0.76 -0.42 -21.00
N ILE A 166 1.43 0.42 -20.20
CA ILE A 166 0.87 1.02 -18.99
C ILE A 166 0.09 2.29 -19.35
N ASN A 167 -1.16 2.16 -19.72
CA ASN A 167 -2.02 3.30 -20.11
C ASN A 167 -3.45 3.21 -19.53
N GLY A 168 -3.80 2.09 -18.88
CA GLY A 168 -5.14 1.87 -18.36
C GLY A 168 -6.21 1.72 -19.45
N GLY A 169 -5.83 1.56 -20.72
CA GLY A 169 -6.73 1.60 -21.85
C GLY A 169 -7.36 2.97 -22.10
N GLU A 170 -6.68 4.05 -21.68
CA GLU A 170 -7.16 5.44 -21.75
C GLU A 170 -6.14 6.33 -22.49
N GLU A 171 -6.60 7.49 -22.97
CA GLU A 171 -5.74 8.46 -23.69
C GLU A 171 -4.91 9.35 -22.75
N LYS A 172 -5.25 9.38 -21.45
CA LYS A 172 -4.59 10.20 -20.43
C LYS A 172 -4.56 9.47 -19.08
N PRO A 173 -3.62 9.84 -18.19
CA PRO A 173 -3.55 9.26 -16.86
C PRO A 173 -4.86 9.40 -16.06
N GLY A 174 -5.25 8.32 -15.39
CA GLY A 174 -6.46 8.27 -14.58
C GLY A 174 -6.51 7.00 -13.73
N ARG A 175 -7.62 6.75 -13.05
CA ARG A 175 -7.80 5.64 -12.11
C ARG A 175 -7.47 4.26 -12.71
N LYS A 176 -7.81 4.03 -13.99
CA LYS A 176 -7.50 2.75 -14.63
C LYS A 176 -6.00 2.55 -14.81
N LEU A 177 -5.27 3.62 -15.21
CA LEU A 177 -3.82 3.62 -15.22
C LEU A 177 -3.25 3.27 -13.84
N TYR A 178 -3.75 3.91 -12.77
CA TYR A 178 -3.21 3.72 -11.42
C TYR A 178 -3.41 2.30 -10.91
N ASN A 179 -4.55 1.67 -11.22
CA ASN A 179 -4.79 0.25 -10.94
C ASN A 179 -3.86 -0.66 -11.74
N GLN A 180 -3.64 -0.36 -13.02
CA GLN A 180 -2.73 -1.10 -13.87
C GLN A 180 -1.27 -0.95 -13.39
N PHE A 181 -0.87 0.28 -13.07
CA PHE A 181 0.44 0.60 -12.52
C PHE A 181 0.74 -0.20 -11.24
N GLU A 182 -0.20 -0.24 -10.29
CA GLU A 182 -0.06 -1.00 -9.04
C GLU A 182 0.25 -2.49 -9.26
N ALA A 183 -0.22 -3.06 -10.36
CA ALA A 183 0.02 -4.46 -10.74
C ALA A 183 1.26 -4.66 -11.62
N SER A 184 2.10 -3.63 -11.81
CA SER A 184 3.30 -3.67 -12.66
C SER A 184 4.59 -3.68 -11.86
N PRO A 185 5.74 -4.08 -12.43
CA PRO A 185 7.04 -3.98 -11.78
C PRO A 185 7.48 -2.52 -11.51
N PHE A 186 6.95 -1.54 -12.25
CA PHE A 186 7.21 -0.12 -12.01
C PHE A 186 6.71 0.35 -10.64
N ALA A 187 5.66 -0.30 -10.11
CA ALA A 187 5.19 -0.04 -8.77
C ALA A 187 6.24 -0.38 -7.71
N ASN A 188 7.01 -1.46 -7.89
CA ASN A 188 8.08 -1.81 -6.95
C ASN A 188 9.18 -0.73 -6.91
N GLU A 189 9.59 -0.21 -8.08
CA GLU A 189 10.57 0.88 -8.16
C GLU A 189 10.04 2.15 -7.47
N HIS A 190 8.79 2.50 -7.72
CA HIS A 190 8.12 3.65 -7.11
C HIS A 190 8.02 3.51 -5.58
N LEU A 191 7.69 2.30 -5.08
CA LEU A 191 7.66 2.01 -3.64
C LEU A 191 9.03 2.14 -2.99
N VAL A 192 10.08 1.65 -3.64
CA VAL A 192 11.48 1.79 -3.16
C VAL A 192 11.88 3.26 -3.11
N ASN A 193 11.52 4.06 -4.12
CA ASN A 193 11.79 5.49 -4.12
C ASN A 193 11.05 6.22 -2.99
N PHE A 194 9.81 5.84 -2.70
CA PHE A 194 9.06 6.38 -1.56
C PHE A 194 9.72 5.99 -0.23
N ALA A 195 10.15 4.73 -0.10
CA ALA A 195 10.82 4.25 1.11
C ALA A 195 12.16 4.98 1.34
N LYS A 196 12.95 5.25 0.29
CA LYS A 196 14.17 6.07 0.40
C LYS A 196 13.86 7.48 0.88
N ALA A 197 12.84 8.13 0.31
CA ALA A 197 12.42 9.44 0.76
C ALA A 197 11.96 9.43 2.23
N ALA A 198 11.26 8.38 2.67
CA ALA A 198 10.88 8.23 4.07
C ALA A 198 12.10 8.08 4.99
N ILE A 199 13.09 7.28 4.62
CA ILE A 199 14.33 7.12 5.40
C ILE A 199 15.02 8.46 5.60
N GLU A 200 15.17 9.25 4.52
CA GLU A 200 15.84 10.54 4.55
C GLU A 200 15.07 11.59 5.36
N ASN A 201 13.77 11.75 5.12
CA ASN A 201 12.96 12.80 5.74
C ASN A 201 12.55 12.50 7.18
N GLU A 202 12.41 11.22 7.53
CA GLU A 202 12.08 10.80 8.91
C GLU A 202 13.32 10.50 9.74
N GLY A 203 14.53 10.51 9.13
CA GLY A 203 15.80 10.20 9.81
C GLY A 203 15.78 8.78 10.39
N LEU A 204 15.41 7.78 9.58
CA LEU A 204 15.40 6.40 10.01
C LEU A 204 16.83 5.84 10.01
N GLY A 205 17.20 5.14 11.10
CA GLY A 205 18.53 4.55 11.25
C GLY A 205 19.60 5.53 11.73
N ALA A 206 19.23 6.74 12.16
CA ALA A 206 20.14 7.75 12.73
C ALA A 206 20.17 7.67 14.25
#